data_a554522a8ede53698ec51c5db8a4e743
#
_entry.id   a554522a8ede53698ec51c5db8a4e743
#
_cell.length_a   1.000
_cell.length_b   1.000
_cell.length_c   1.000
_cell.angle_alpha   90.00
_cell.angle_beta   90.00
_cell.angle_gamma   90.00
#
_symmetry.space_group_name_H-M   'P 1'
#
loop_
_entity.id
_entity.type
_entity.pdbx_description
1 polymer ?
#
loop_
_entity_poly.entity_id
_entity_poly.type
_entity_poly.pdbx_seq_one_letter_code
_entity_poly.pdbx_strand_id
1 'polypeptide(L)'
;ALILLIAAEAAAQPAPAKGTPASQRPVFIAPAWAFPMQLPPPADPFPTADSLLLHRIPGVDREFTQKEAFNRFAPADWLPQTHPPAPPSVAQGRRPTAIACAFCHLYNGAGRPENATLAGLPAEYIVRQVRAFRDSTRLTANPASRTSSMHGIARAVTDAEVEEAAAYY
;
A
#
# COMPACT_ATOMS: atom_id res chain seq x y z
N ALA A 1 -26.47 26.70 -40.26
CA ALA A 1 -26.16 26.19 -38.94
C ALA A 1 -24.74 26.60 -38.58
N LEU A 2 -24.62 27.50 -37.61
CA LEU A 2 -23.35 28.06 -37.16
C LEU A 2 -22.89 27.21 -35.97
N ILE A 3 -21.79 26.46 -36.13
CA ILE A 3 -21.21 25.64 -35.03
C ILE A 3 -20.24 26.55 -34.27
N LEU A 4 -20.60 26.91 -33.05
CA LEU A 4 -19.72 27.62 -32.11
C LEU A 4 -18.73 26.62 -31.52
N LEU A 5 -17.46 26.69 -31.91
CA LEU A 5 -16.36 25.99 -31.25
C LEU A 5 -16.01 26.76 -29.98
N ILE A 6 -16.38 26.21 -28.83
CA ILE A 6 -15.92 26.68 -27.52
C ILE A 6 -14.55 26.05 -27.27
N ALA A 7 -13.49 26.83 -27.41
CA ALA A 7 -12.16 26.44 -26.99
C ALA A 7 -12.11 26.50 -25.46
N ALA A 8 -12.03 25.34 -24.79
CA ALA A 8 -11.76 25.28 -23.37
C ALA A 8 -10.28 25.58 -23.15
N GLU A 9 -9.97 26.75 -22.63
CA GLU A 9 -8.63 27.05 -22.12
C GLU A 9 -8.35 26.15 -20.89
N ALA A 10 -7.41 25.25 -21.07
CA ALA A 10 -6.88 24.48 -19.96
C ALA A 10 -6.09 25.41 -19.03
N ALA A 11 -6.69 25.81 -17.90
CA ALA A 11 -6.00 26.56 -16.88
C ALA A 11 -4.78 25.76 -16.40
N ALA A 12 -3.58 26.28 -16.64
CA ALA A 12 -2.34 25.70 -16.14
C ALA A 12 -2.40 25.64 -14.60
N GLN A 13 -2.26 24.44 -14.06
CA GLN A 13 -2.15 24.28 -12.61
C GLN A 13 -0.89 25.00 -12.11
N PRO A 14 -0.98 25.82 -11.05
CA PRO A 14 0.18 26.47 -10.48
C PRO A 14 1.22 25.43 -10.06
N ALA A 15 2.49 25.69 -10.35
CA ALA A 15 3.60 24.87 -9.92
C ALA A 15 3.54 24.67 -8.40
N PRO A 16 3.87 23.47 -7.87
CA PRO A 16 3.85 23.23 -6.44
C PRO A 16 4.78 24.21 -5.73
N ALA A 17 4.24 24.93 -4.75
CA ALA A 17 5.01 25.85 -3.92
C ALA A 17 6.21 25.12 -3.32
N LYS A 18 7.40 25.77 -3.34
CA LYS A 18 8.61 25.24 -2.72
C LYS A 18 8.27 24.82 -1.28
N GLY A 19 8.44 23.53 -0.99
CA GLY A 19 7.98 22.94 0.27
C GLY A 19 8.55 23.68 1.48
N THR A 20 7.68 23.98 2.43
CA THR A 20 8.08 24.55 3.73
C THR A 20 9.14 23.65 4.38
N PRO A 21 10.26 24.20 4.88
CA PRO A 21 11.28 23.43 5.59
C PRO A 21 10.66 22.60 6.70
N ALA A 22 11.17 21.40 6.96
CA ALA A 22 10.61 20.46 7.93
C ALA A 22 10.46 21.08 9.34
N SER A 23 11.32 22.01 9.70
CA SER A 23 11.30 22.76 10.97
C SER A 23 10.15 23.78 11.09
N GLN A 24 9.48 24.12 9.99
CA GLN A 24 8.38 25.11 9.97
C GLN A 24 7.02 24.47 9.70
N ARG A 25 6.96 23.15 9.59
CA ARG A 25 5.67 22.47 9.41
C ARG A 25 4.93 22.45 10.73
N PRO A 26 3.63 22.81 10.78
CA PRO A 26 2.85 22.70 12.00
C PRO A 26 2.88 21.25 12.48
N VAL A 27 3.13 21.06 13.78
CA VAL A 27 3.03 19.75 14.40
C VAL A 27 1.58 19.33 14.32
N PHE A 28 1.30 18.29 13.54
CA PHE A 28 -0.03 17.72 13.48
C PHE A 28 -0.31 16.98 14.79
N ILE A 29 -1.20 17.51 15.61
CA ILE A 29 -1.70 16.82 16.79
C ILE A 29 -2.95 16.08 16.36
N ALA A 30 -2.82 14.77 16.14
CA ALA A 30 -3.96 13.93 15.79
C ALA A 30 -4.96 13.87 16.95
N PRO A 31 -6.26 14.02 16.69
CA PRO A 31 -7.27 13.72 17.71
C PRO A 31 -7.11 12.28 18.21
N ALA A 32 -7.30 12.06 19.50
CA ALA A 32 -7.09 10.74 20.12
C ALA A 32 -7.92 9.61 19.49
N TRP A 33 -9.04 9.93 18.86
CA TRP A 33 -9.89 8.98 18.15
C TRP A 33 -9.41 8.66 16.72
N ALA A 34 -8.61 9.55 16.09
CA ALA A 34 -8.24 9.40 14.68
C ALA A 34 -7.09 8.40 14.49
N PHE A 35 -6.19 8.35 15.47
CA PHE A 35 -5.06 7.42 15.46
C PHE A 35 -4.87 6.90 16.87
N PRO A 36 -5.05 5.61 17.14
CA PRO A 36 -4.69 5.03 18.42
C PRO A 36 -3.16 5.17 18.58
N MET A 37 -2.75 6.21 19.31
CA MET A 37 -1.32 6.57 19.51
C MET A 37 -0.57 5.56 20.37
N GLN A 38 -1.29 4.71 21.06
CA GLN A 38 -0.77 3.63 21.88
C GLN A 38 -1.60 2.39 21.61
N LEU A 39 -1.24 1.67 20.55
CA LEU A 39 -1.56 0.26 20.56
C LEU A 39 -0.77 -0.32 21.73
N PRO A 40 -1.40 -1.07 22.66
CA PRO A 40 -0.64 -1.88 23.58
C PRO A 40 0.37 -2.67 22.74
N PRO A 41 1.62 -2.88 23.24
CA PRO A 41 2.53 -3.76 22.55
C PRO A 41 1.72 -5.01 22.24
N PRO A 42 1.74 -5.51 21.00
CA PRO A 42 1.06 -6.75 20.69
C PRO A 42 1.56 -7.74 21.75
N ALA A 43 0.68 -8.22 22.60
CA ALA A 43 0.89 -9.50 23.23
C ALA A 43 1.34 -10.38 22.09
N ASP A 44 2.50 -11.02 22.18
CA ASP A 44 3.08 -11.76 21.06
C ASP A 44 1.90 -12.38 20.27
N PRO A 45 1.47 -11.79 19.15
CA PRO A 45 0.22 -12.23 18.53
C PRO A 45 0.36 -13.65 18.00
N PHE A 46 1.59 -14.23 18.14
CA PHE A 46 1.96 -15.45 17.48
C PHE A 46 2.87 -16.30 18.37
N PRO A 47 2.31 -16.91 19.41
CA PRO A 47 3.06 -17.92 20.15
C PRO A 47 3.65 -18.90 19.12
N THR A 48 4.94 -19.14 19.22
CA THR A 48 5.70 -20.02 18.31
C THR A 48 5.10 -21.42 18.18
N ALA A 49 4.31 -21.86 19.15
CA ALA A 49 3.57 -23.12 19.14
C ALA A 49 2.45 -23.15 18.07
N ASP A 50 1.86 -22.00 17.73
CA ASP A 50 0.72 -21.93 16.80
C ASP A 50 1.13 -21.64 15.34
N SER A 51 2.41 -21.54 15.06
CA SER A 51 2.90 -21.21 13.72
C SER A 51 2.53 -22.23 12.64
N LEU A 52 2.20 -23.45 13.04
CA LEU A 52 1.75 -24.56 12.18
C LEU A 52 0.24 -24.75 12.20
N LEU A 53 -0.50 -24.03 13.04
CA LEU A 53 -1.95 -24.10 13.05
C LEU A 53 -2.50 -23.62 11.72
N LEU A 54 -3.41 -24.41 11.15
CA LEU A 54 -4.12 -24.05 9.93
C LEU A 54 -5.28 -23.12 10.25
N HIS A 55 -5.33 -22.01 9.56
CA HIS A 55 -6.39 -21.01 9.63
C HIS A 55 -7.29 -21.11 8.41
N ARG A 56 -8.58 -20.88 8.61
CA ARG A 56 -9.62 -20.84 7.58
C ARG A 56 -10.37 -19.52 7.61
N ILE A 57 -10.82 -19.09 6.45
CA ILE A 57 -11.86 -18.05 6.33
C ILE A 57 -13.19 -18.75 6.04
N PRO A 58 -14.29 -18.44 6.75
CA PRO A 58 -15.59 -19.02 6.48
C PRO A 58 -15.98 -18.89 5.00
N GLY A 59 -16.39 -19.99 4.37
CA GLY A 59 -16.77 -20.01 2.95
C GLY A 59 -15.61 -20.10 1.96
N VAL A 60 -14.38 -20.34 2.44
CA VAL A 60 -13.18 -20.50 1.59
C VAL A 60 -12.60 -21.88 1.80
N ASP A 61 -12.34 -22.62 0.70
CA ASP A 61 -11.75 -23.96 0.72
C ASP A 61 -10.22 -23.95 0.78
N ARG A 62 -9.64 -22.88 1.31
CA ARG A 62 -8.20 -22.73 1.48
C ARG A 62 -7.82 -22.60 2.94
N GLU A 63 -6.73 -23.25 3.29
CA GLU A 63 -6.15 -23.21 4.60
C GLU A 63 -4.69 -22.80 4.49
N PHE A 64 -4.26 -21.97 5.40
CA PHE A 64 -2.88 -21.55 5.49
C PHE A 64 -2.43 -21.56 6.95
N THR A 65 -1.19 -21.95 7.16
CA THR A 65 -0.53 -21.69 8.42
C THR A 65 -0.29 -20.19 8.60
N GLN A 66 -0.13 -19.77 9.82
CA GLN A 66 0.23 -18.39 10.10
C GLN A 66 1.52 -17.96 9.41
N LYS A 67 2.52 -18.83 9.37
CA LYS A 67 3.79 -18.60 8.68
C LYS A 67 3.58 -18.30 7.18
N GLU A 68 2.67 -19.03 6.52
CA GLU A 68 2.33 -18.79 5.12
C GLU A 68 1.54 -17.49 4.97
N ALA A 69 0.54 -17.24 5.82
CA ALA A 69 -0.26 -16.02 5.77
C ALA A 69 0.57 -14.74 5.93
N PHE A 70 1.67 -14.82 6.70
CA PHE A 70 2.58 -13.69 6.94
C PHE A 70 3.90 -13.77 6.16
N ASN A 71 3.95 -14.61 5.12
CA ASN A 71 5.10 -14.65 4.22
C ASN A 71 5.14 -13.39 3.35
N ARG A 72 6.14 -12.56 3.55
CA ARG A 72 6.30 -11.28 2.82
C ARG A 72 6.56 -11.44 1.32
N PHE A 73 7.00 -12.63 0.90
CA PHE A 73 7.39 -12.94 -0.48
C PHE A 73 6.54 -14.04 -1.12
N ALA A 74 5.46 -14.42 -0.50
CA ALA A 74 4.40 -15.28 -1.01
C ALA A 74 3.25 -15.22 0.00
N PRO A 75 2.59 -14.08 0.16
CA PRO A 75 1.46 -13.96 1.08
C PRO A 75 0.33 -14.90 0.66
N ALA A 76 -0.42 -15.38 1.65
CA ALA A 76 -1.54 -16.28 1.39
C ALA A 76 -2.60 -15.61 0.50
N ASP A 77 -2.93 -16.25 -0.59
CA ASP A 77 -4.03 -15.87 -1.47
C ASP A 77 -5.29 -16.66 -1.05
N TRP A 78 -6.11 -16.03 -0.24
CA TRP A 78 -7.32 -16.62 0.30
C TRP A 78 -8.47 -16.71 -0.71
N LEU A 79 -8.51 -15.77 -1.65
CA LEU A 79 -9.66 -15.57 -2.54
C LEU A 79 -9.24 -15.43 -4.02
N PRO A 80 -8.55 -16.42 -4.60
CA PRO A 80 -7.98 -16.31 -5.95
C PRO A 80 -9.03 -16.09 -7.05
N GLN A 81 -10.28 -16.40 -6.76
CA GLN A 81 -11.40 -16.16 -7.69
C GLN A 81 -11.85 -14.69 -7.74
N THR A 82 -11.32 -13.82 -6.87
CA THR A 82 -11.75 -12.42 -6.77
C THR A 82 -10.83 -11.44 -7.52
N HIS A 83 -9.80 -11.96 -8.18
CA HIS A 83 -8.82 -11.13 -8.89
C HIS A 83 -8.18 -11.90 -10.05
N PRO A 84 -7.60 -11.22 -11.06
CA PRO A 84 -6.86 -11.87 -12.13
C PRO A 84 -5.55 -12.48 -11.61
N PRO A 85 -4.84 -13.30 -12.40
CA PRO A 85 -3.52 -13.78 -12.05
C PRO A 85 -2.57 -12.63 -11.70
N ALA A 86 -2.01 -12.68 -10.50
CA ALA A 86 -1.17 -11.61 -9.99
C ALA A 86 0.26 -11.70 -10.56
N PRO A 87 0.86 -10.58 -11.01
CA PRO A 87 2.22 -10.55 -11.51
C PRO A 87 3.25 -10.72 -10.37
N PRO A 88 4.52 -11.01 -10.69
CA PRO A 88 5.56 -11.24 -9.70
C PRO A 88 5.71 -10.15 -8.65
N SER A 89 5.64 -8.88 -9.03
CA SER A 89 5.73 -7.75 -8.08
C SER A 89 4.62 -7.76 -7.04
N VAL A 90 3.44 -8.25 -7.41
CA VAL A 90 2.28 -8.35 -6.52
C VAL A 90 2.33 -9.62 -5.69
N ALA A 91 2.59 -10.78 -6.31
CA ALA A 91 2.50 -12.09 -5.67
C ALA A 91 3.75 -12.49 -4.88
N GLN A 92 4.94 -12.07 -5.30
CA GLN A 92 6.21 -12.58 -4.77
C GLN A 92 7.17 -11.48 -4.33
N GLY A 93 7.15 -10.33 -5.01
CA GLY A 93 8.18 -9.33 -4.85
C GLY A 93 9.57 -9.84 -5.29
N ARG A 94 10.62 -9.19 -4.82
CA ARG A 94 12.01 -9.53 -5.15
C ARG A 94 12.85 -9.62 -3.87
N ARG A 95 13.21 -10.87 -3.51
CA ARG A 95 14.06 -11.14 -2.32
C ARG A 95 15.42 -10.48 -2.43
N PRO A 96 16.02 -10.07 -1.33
CA PRO A 96 15.47 -10.03 0.03
C PRO A 96 14.78 -8.71 0.36
N THR A 97 14.70 -7.75 -0.54
CA THR A 97 14.42 -6.34 -0.24
C THR A 97 13.03 -5.85 -0.62
N ALA A 98 12.52 -6.22 -1.81
CA ALA A 98 11.21 -5.78 -2.29
C ALA A 98 10.14 -6.81 -1.95
N ILE A 99 9.38 -6.57 -0.91
CA ILE A 99 8.29 -7.48 -0.49
C ILE A 99 7.13 -7.44 -1.49
N ALA A 100 6.35 -8.52 -1.56
CA ALA A 100 5.16 -8.61 -2.41
C ALA A 100 4.14 -7.52 -2.06
N CYS A 101 3.60 -6.82 -3.06
CA CYS A 101 2.60 -5.77 -2.83
C CYS A 101 1.33 -6.32 -2.16
N ALA A 102 0.94 -7.55 -2.52
CA ALA A 102 -0.22 -8.23 -1.92
C ALA A 102 -0.05 -8.52 -0.42
N PHE A 103 1.18 -8.49 0.12
CA PHE A 103 1.39 -8.66 1.56
C PHE A 103 0.64 -7.62 2.40
N CYS A 104 0.57 -6.39 1.92
CA CYS A 104 -0.12 -5.27 2.57
C CYS A 104 -1.43 -4.89 1.88
N HIS A 105 -1.42 -4.84 0.54
CA HIS A 105 -2.55 -4.35 -0.26
C HIS A 105 -3.54 -5.44 -0.67
N LEU A 106 -3.24 -6.70 -0.34
CA LEU A 106 -3.99 -7.90 -0.73
C LEU A 106 -4.01 -8.10 -2.26
N TYR A 107 -4.35 -9.31 -2.70
CA TYR A 107 -4.41 -9.63 -4.13
C TYR A 107 -5.51 -8.87 -4.86
N ASN A 108 -6.63 -8.62 -4.21
CA ASN A 108 -7.76 -7.86 -4.78
C ASN A 108 -7.62 -6.34 -4.64
N GLY A 109 -6.50 -5.85 -4.12
CA GLY A 109 -6.26 -4.42 -3.93
C GLY A 109 -7.06 -3.75 -2.82
N ALA A 110 -7.86 -4.48 -2.05
CA ALA A 110 -8.68 -3.88 -0.97
C ALA A 110 -7.84 -3.29 0.17
N GLY A 111 -6.65 -3.84 0.38
CA GLY A 111 -5.79 -3.47 1.50
C GLY A 111 -6.21 -4.11 2.83
N ARG A 112 -5.27 -4.22 3.75
CA ARG A 112 -5.58 -4.54 5.16
C ARG A 112 -6.13 -3.28 5.83
N PRO A 113 -6.77 -3.40 7.01
CA PRO A 113 -7.39 -2.22 7.68
C PRO A 113 -6.45 -1.01 7.85
N GLU A 114 -5.16 -1.26 8.01
CA GLU A 114 -4.13 -0.24 8.17
C GLU A 114 -3.47 0.21 6.85
N ASN A 115 -3.84 -0.38 5.72
CA ASN A 115 -3.23 -0.13 4.43
C ASN A 115 -4.24 0.43 3.42
N ALA A 116 -3.77 1.27 2.51
CA ALA A 116 -4.63 1.88 1.51
C ALA A 116 -5.21 0.85 0.53
N THR A 117 -6.47 1.03 0.18
CA THR A 117 -7.09 0.39 -0.98
C THR A 117 -6.45 0.92 -2.26
N LEU A 118 -6.05 0.01 -3.15
CA LEU A 118 -5.48 0.33 -4.46
C LEU A 118 -6.45 0.01 -5.61
N ALA A 119 -7.37 -0.93 -5.39
CA ALA A 119 -8.31 -1.38 -6.40
C ALA A 119 -9.06 -0.23 -7.08
N GLY A 120 -8.95 -0.16 -8.41
CA GLY A 120 -9.63 0.84 -9.22
C GLY A 120 -9.01 2.25 -9.18
N LEU A 121 -7.89 2.44 -8.52
CA LEU A 121 -7.15 3.71 -8.62
C LEU A 121 -6.44 3.79 -9.99
N PRO A 122 -6.34 4.99 -10.60
CA PRO A 122 -5.57 5.15 -11.82
C PRO A 122 -4.11 4.73 -11.62
N ALA A 123 -3.57 3.93 -12.55
CA ALA A 123 -2.21 3.41 -12.48
C ALA A 123 -1.17 4.52 -12.30
N GLU A 124 -1.31 5.63 -13.03
CA GLU A 124 -0.40 6.77 -12.89
C GLU A 124 -0.48 7.40 -11.48
N TYR A 125 -1.64 7.34 -10.83
CA TYR A 125 -1.77 7.83 -9.46
C TYR A 125 -0.96 6.94 -8.51
N ILE A 126 -1.08 5.61 -8.62
CA ILE A 126 -0.32 4.65 -7.81
C ILE A 126 1.18 4.87 -8.00
N VAL A 127 1.65 4.95 -9.25
CA VAL A 127 3.06 5.21 -9.58
C VAL A 127 3.55 6.51 -8.93
N ARG A 128 2.79 7.61 -9.08
CA ARG A 128 3.14 8.89 -8.45
C ARG A 128 3.22 8.80 -6.93
N GLN A 129 2.32 8.05 -6.30
CA GLN A 129 2.34 7.90 -4.83
C GLN A 129 3.55 7.12 -4.35
N VAL A 130 3.93 6.04 -5.04
CA VAL A 130 5.14 5.28 -4.70
C VAL A 130 6.40 6.14 -4.87
N ARG A 131 6.50 6.91 -5.97
CA ARG A 131 7.60 7.86 -6.16
C ARG A 131 7.64 8.91 -5.05
N ALA A 132 6.50 9.47 -4.67
CA ALA A 132 6.41 10.44 -3.58
C ALA A 132 6.84 9.88 -2.21
N PHE A 133 6.57 8.59 -1.93
CA PHE A 133 7.13 7.91 -0.76
C PHE A 133 8.65 7.71 -0.87
N ARG A 134 9.14 7.33 -2.06
CA ARG A 134 10.58 7.14 -2.34
C ARG A 134 11.37 8.41 -2.09
N ASP A 135 10.86 9.53 -2.59
CA ASP A 135 11.49 10.84 -2.53
C ASP A 135 11.19 11.59 -1.22
N SER A 136 10.41 10.96 -0.34
CA SER A 136 9.98 11.56 0.93
C SER A 136 9.20 12.88 0.78
N THR A 137 8.57 13.10 -0.37
CA THR A 137 7.65 14.23 -0.59
C THR A 137 6.25 13.94 -0.04
N ARG A 138 5.87 12.66 0.04
CA ARG A 138 4.71 12.20 0.79
C ARG A 138 5.14 11.69 2.14
N LEU A 139 4.77 12.42 3.19
CA LEU A 139 5.06 12.05 4.58
C LEU A 139 3.84 11.41 5.23
N THR A 140 4.08 10.59 6.24
CA THR A 140 3.04 10.13 7.16
C THR A 140 2.84 11.15 8.28
N ALA A 141 1.59 11.37 8.68
CA ALA A 141 1.27 12.24 9.82
C ALA A 141 1.80 11.67 11.15
N ASN A 142 1.86 10.36 11.25
CA ASN A 142 2.42 9.65 12.40
C ASN A 142 3.60 8.77 11.96
N PRO A 143 4.86 9.17 12.26
CA PRO A 143 6.04 8.38 11.91
C PRO A 143 6.08 6.97 12.51
N ALA A 144 5.40 6.74 13.62
CA ALA A 144 5.28 5.44 14.24
C ALA A 144 4.22 4.54 13.58
N SER A 145 3.44 5.07 12.65
CA SER A 145 2.43 4.29 11.92
C SER A 145 3.07 3.32 10.92
N ARG A 146 2.33 2.26 10.58
CA ARG A 146 2.76 1.29 9.54
C ARG A 146 2.92 1.93 8.17
N THR A 147 2.27 3.05 7.91
CA THR A 147 2.45 3.83 6.67
C THR A 147 3.90 4.24 6.45
N SER A 148 4.69 4.43 7.51
CA SER A 148 6.12 4.72 7.41
C SER A 148 6.90 3.61 6.69
N SER A 149 6.42 2.37 6.73
CA SER A 149 7.03 1.24 6.03
C SER A 149 7.06 1.43 4.51
N MET A 150 6.09 2.19 3.95
CA MET A 150 6.06 2.47 2.51
C MET A 150 7.28 3.25 2.02
N HIS A 151 7.93 4.06 2.85
CA HIS A 151 9.19 4.73 2.46
C HIS A 151 10.32 3.73 2.18
N GLY A 152 10.44 2.69 3.01
CA GLY A 152 11.42 1.62 2.81
C GLY A 152 11.09 0.76 1.59
N ILE A 153 9.84 0.37 1.43
CA ILE A 153 9.35 -0.44 0.30
C ILE A 153 9.52 0.33 -1.01
N ALA A 154 9.13 1.61 -1.06
CA ALA A 154 9.25 2.43 -2.25
C ALA A 154 10.69 2.62 -2.73
N ARG A 155 11.67 2.60 -1.82
CA ARG A 155 13.10 2.63 -2.16
C ARG A 155 13.63 1.28 -2.64
N ALA A 156 13.00 0.18 -2.24
CA ALA A 156 13.43 -1.17 -2.59
C ALA A 156 12.91 -1.64 -3.96
N VAL A 157 11.74 -1.15 -4.39
CA VAL A 157 11.12 -1.53 -5.66
C VAL A 157 11.67 -0.71 -6.82
N THR A 158 11.79 -1.33 -7.99
CA THR A 158 12.13 -0.65 -9.26
C THR A 158 10.90 0.02 -9.87
N ASP A 159 11.11 0.94 -10.81
CA ASP A 159 10.00 1.57 -11.52
C ASP A 159 9.18 0.55 -12.32
N ALA A 160 9.82 -0.43 -12.95
CA ALA A 160 9.13 -1.50 -13.67
C ALA A 160 8.22 -2.34 -12.74
N GLU A 161 8.69 -2.70 -11.54
CA GLU A 161 7.89 -3.41 -10.53
C GLU A 161 6.70 -2.57 -10.06
N VAL A 162 6.87 -1.26 -9.95
CA VAL A 162 5.78 -0.34 -9.57
C VAL A 162 4.76 -0.22 -10.69
N GLU A 163 5.21 -0.08 -11.94
CA GLU A 163 4.34 0.03 -13.12
C GLU A 163 3.55 -1.27 -13.33
N GLU A 164 4.21 -2.43 -13.18
CA GLU A 164 3.57 -3.75 -13.23
C GLU A 164 2.46 -3.88 -12.16
N ALA A 165 2.76 -3.54 -10.91
CA ALA A 165 1.79 -3.61 -9.82
C ALA A 165 0.65 -2.59 -9.99
N ALA A 166 0.96 -1.37 -10.45
CA ALA A 166 -0.04 -0.34 -10.68
C ALA A 166 -1.01 -0.68 -11.81
N ALA A 167 -0.53 -1.36 -12.86
CA ALA A 167 -1.38 -1.85 -13.94
C ALA A 167 -2.28 -3.01 -13.52
N TYR A 168 -1.88 -3.76 -12.49
CA TYR A 168 -2.64 -4.89 -11.98
C TYR A 168 -3.80 -4.43 -11.07
N TYR A 169 -3.60 -3.44 -10.22
CA TYR A 169 -4.60 -2.97 -9.25
C TYR A 169 -5.63 -2.03 -9.84
#